data_fd6ab8cb6d72e212bd580f77622e08d2
#
_entry.id   fd6ab8cb6d72e212bd580f77622e08d2
#
_cell.length_a   1.000
_cell.length_b   1.000
_cell.length_c   1.000
_cell.angle_alpha   90.00
_cell.angle_beta   90.00
_cell.angle_gamma   90.00
#
_symmetry.space_group_name_H-M   'P 1'
#
loop_
_entity.id
_entity.type
_entity.pdbx_description
1 polymer ?
#
loop_
_entity_poly.entity_id
_entity_poly.type
_entity_poly.pdbx_seq_one_letter_code
_entity_poly.pdbx_strand_id
1 'polypeptide(L)'
;DRSEAVRARRQRRLGQLILEDRATHEPDQAQVTAALLFGLRRTGLAALPWTKEQQQWRARITLLYRVDSAWPDLSDEALTTTLEQWLGPFLNGLTSLAQLRRLDLQAPLDSLLTWQQRQELPRVAPTHITVPSGSHVRLDYEQGESPVLAVRLQEMFGCQDTPSIAGGKIPVMVHLLS
;
A
#
# COMPACT_ATOMS: atom_id res chain seq x y z
N ASP A 1 -19.36 -12.99 11.09
CA ASP A 1 -19.14 -12.01 10.01
C ASP A 1 -20.20 -10.92 9.91
N ARG A 2 -21.27 -11.05 10.70
CA ARG A 2 -22.28 -9.98 10.83
C ARG A 2 -21.71 -8.71 11.47
N SER A 3 -20.66 -8.83 12.26
CA SER A 3 -19.98 -7.72 12.93
C SER A 3 -19.22 -6.78 11.99
N GLU A 4 -18.89 -7.25 10.79
CA GLU A 4 -18.14 -6.46 9.80
C GLU A 4 -19.03 -5.68 8.83
N ALA A 5 -20.33 -5.98 8.83
CA ALA A 5 -21.27 -5.29 7.96
C ALA A 5 -21.68 -3.95 8.54
N VAL A 6 -21.57 -2.90 7.76
CA VAL A 6 -22.12 -1.59 8.11
C VAL A 6 -23.61 -1.58 7.78
N ARG A 7 -24.44 -1.45 8.81
CA ARG A 7 -25.90 -1.37 8.67
C ARG A 7 -26.37 0.03 9.02
N ALA A 8 -26.99 0.70 8.07
CA ALA A 8 -27.68 1.93 8.36
C ALA A 8 -29.08 1.64 8.89
N ARG A 9 -29.34 2.13 10.09
CA ARG A 9 -30.64 2.01 10.74
C ARG A 9 -31.09 3.38 11.23
N ARG A 10 -32.27 3.78 10.80
CA ARG A 10 -32.88 5.00 11.26
C ARG A 10 -33.90 4.68 12.34
N GLN A 11 -33.66 5.11 13.57
CA GLN A 11 -34.61 5.02 14.65
C GLN A 11 -35.24 6.38 14.95
N ARG A 12 -36.54 6.42 14.99
CA ARG A 12 -37.26 7.57 15.50
C ARG A 12 -37.68 7.32 16.94
N ARG A 13 -37.22 8.20 17.84
CA ARG A 13 -37.42 8.04 19.28
C ARG A 13 -38.78 8.40 19.80
N LEU A 14 -39.65 8.94 19.09
CA LEU A 14 -40.97 9.28 19.62
C LEU A 14 -41.91 8.14 19.26
N GLY A 15 -42.32 7.37 20.26
CA GLY A 15 -43.09 6.15 20.13
C GLY A 15 -44.34 6.18 19.25
N GLN A 16 -44.66 7.33 18.72
CA GLN A 16 -45.71 7.52 17.74
C GLN A 16 -45.40 6.97 16.36
N LEU A 17 -44.14 6.61 16.08
CA LEU A 17 -43.71 6.33 14.72
C LEU A 17 -42.97 5.01 14.59
N ILE A 18 -43.34 4.04 15.41
CA ILE A 18 -42.88 2.66 15.32
C ILE A 18 -43.10 2.08 13.90
N LEU A 19 -44.10 2.57 13.20
CA LEU A 19 -44.37 2.20 11.81
C LEU A 19 -43.31 2.67 10.82
N GLU A 20 -42.44 3.58 11.25
CA GLU A 20 -41.42 4.17 10.41
C GLU A 20 -40.00 3.71 10.77
N ASP A 21 -39.87 2.74 11.67
CA ASP A 21 -38.61 2.04 11.87
C ASP A 21 -38.33 1.22 10.59
N ARG A 22 -38.04 1.93 9.53
CA ARG A 22 -37.68 1.33 8.25
C ARG A 22 -36.17 1.22 8.21
N ALA A 23 -35.71 0.03 7.91
CA ALA A 23 -34.36 -0.12 7.39
C ALA A 23 -34.24 0.83 6.19
N THR A 24 -33.36 1.81 6.28
CA THR A 24 -33.07 2.68 5.13
C THR A 24 -32.59 1.79 4.01
N HIS A 25 -33.27 1.84 2.87
CA HIS A 25 -32.92 1.01 1.74
C HIS A 25 -31.56 1.35 1.12
N GLU A 26 -31.13 2.58 1.33
CA GLU A 26 -29.84 3.06 0.85
C GLU A 26 -29.14 3.77 2.01
N PRO A 27 -28.15 3.09 2.62
CA PRO A 27 -27.32 3.77 3.59
C PRO A 27 -26.61 4.96 2.93
N ASP A 28 -26.51 6.07 3.66
CA ASP A 28 -25.70 7.18 3.21
C ASP A 28 -24.26 6.68 2.97
N GLN A 29 -23.82 6.76 1.73
CA GLN A 29 -22.50 6.26 1.31
C GLN A 29 -21.38 6.91 2.14
N ALA A 30 -21.51 8.17 2.50
CA ALA A 30 -20.52 8.87 3.32
C ALA A 30 -20.43 8.24 4.72
N GLN A 31 -21.55 7.87 5.33
CA GLN A 31 -21.56 7.21 6.63
C GLN A 31 -20.98 5.79 6.57
N VAL A 32 -21.30 5.05 5.52
CA VAL A 32 -20.75 3.71 5.29
C VAL A 32 -19.24 3.78 5.12
N THR A 33 -18.77 4.69 4.29
CA THR A 33 -17.33 4.91 4.07
C THR A 33 -16.62 5.28 5.38
N ALA A 34 -17.18 6.20 6.15
CA ALA A 34 -16.61 6.59 7.44
C ALA A 34 -16.53 5.40 8.42
N ALA A 35 -17.55 4.55 8.47
CA ALA A 35 -17.56 3.37 9.31
C ALA A 35 -16.53 2.32 8.86
N LEU A 36 -16.36 2.12 7.56
CA LEU A 36 -15.33 1.23 7.01
C LEU A 36 -13.93 1.72 7.35
N LEU A 37 -13.66 3.01 7.19
CA LEU A 37 -12.38 3.61 7.54
C LEU A 37 -12.10 3.53 9.04
N PHE A 38 -13.11 3.74 9.86
CA PHE A 38 -12.99 3.58 11.31
C PHE A 38 -12.65 2.14 11.69
N GLY A 39 -13.35 1.16 11.09
CA GLY A 39 -13.06 -0.26 11.29
C GLY A 39 -11.64 -0.63 10.85
N LEU A 40 -11.20 -0.09 9.73
CA LEU A 40 -9.85 -0.32 9.21
C LEU A 40 -8.77 0.28 10.12
N ARG A 41 -9.01 1.45 10.70
CA ARG A 41 -8.09 2.03 11.69
C ARG A 41 -7.94 1.15 12.92
N ARG A 42 -8.99 0.49 13.33
CA ARG A 42 -8.96 -0.44 14.48
C ARG A 42 -8.26 -1.75 14.17
N THR A 43 -8.47 -2.30 12.97
CA THR A 43 -7.86 -3.57 12.57
C THR A 43 -6.45 -3.43 12.03
N GLY A 44 -6.09 -2.24 11.53
CA GLY A 44 -4.79 -1.95 10.93
C GLY A 44 -4.75 -2.17 9.43
N LEU A 45 -3.75 -1.58 8.78
CA LEU A 45 -3.58 -1.64 7.33
C LEU A 45 -3.28 -3.05 6.81
N ALA A 46 -2.80 -3.95 7.67
CA ALA A 46 -2.56 -5.35 7.31
C ALA A 46 -3.86 -6.09 6.92
N ALA A 47 -5.02 -5.56 7.31
CA ALA A 47 -6.31 -6.11 6.91
C ALA A 47 -6.64 -5.87 5.42
N LEU A 48 -5.96 -4.93 4.77
CA LEU A 48 -6.11 -4.67 3.34
C LEU A 48 -5.48 -5.81 2.51
N PRO A 49 -6.00 -6.07 1.30
CA PRO A 49 -5.54 -7.17 0.46
C PRO A 49 -4.25 -6.82 -0.30
N TRP A 50 -3.18 -6.58 0.41
CA TRP A 50 -1.87 -6.30 -0.17
C TRP A 50 -1.34 -7.49 -0.95
N THR A 51 -0.96 -7.26 -2.21
CA THR A 51 -0.16 -8.22 -2.95
C THR A 51 1.32 -8.08 -2.61
N LYS A 52 2.13 -9.10 -2.90
CA LYS A 52 3.59 -9.00 -2.73
C LYS A 52 4.18 -7.85 -3.55
N GLU A 53 3.68 -7.65 -4.75
CA GLU A 53 4.13 -6.57 -5.63
C GLU A 53 3.84 -5.19 -5.02
N GLN A 54 2.66 -5.03 -4.43
CA GLN A 54 2.27 -3.79 -3.76
C GLN A 54 3.09 -3.55 -2.49
N GLN A 55 3.41 -4.59 -1.73
CA GLN A 55 4.29 -4.48 -0.56
C GLN A 55 5.71 -4.07 -0.97
N GLN A 56 6.26 -4.67 -2.02
CA GLN A 56 7.55 -4.26 -2.59
C GLN A 56 7.52 -2.82 -3.11
N TRP A 57 6.47 -2.44 -3.80
CA TRP A 57 6.25 -1.09 -4.28
C TRP A 57 6.27 -0.07 -3.13
N ARG A 58 5.53 -0.36 -2.08
CA ARG A 58 5.49 0.47 -0.87
C ARG A 58 6.86 0.59 -0.21
N ALA A 59 7.56 -0.53 -0.07
CA ALA A 59 8.90 -0.57 0.52
C ALA A 59 9.91 0.28 -0.28
N ARG A 60 9.83 0.24 -1.62
CA ARG A 60 10.66 1.08 -2.50
C ARG A 60 10.48 2.56 -2.22
N ILE A 61 9.24 3.01 -2.13
CA ILE A 61 8.90 4.42 -1.88
C ILE A 61 9.30 4.82 -0.46
N THR A 62 9.10 3.94 0.51
CA THR A 62 9.52 4.18 1.90
C THR A 62 11.02 4.39 2.01
N LEU A 63 11.83 3.63 1.27
CA LEU A 63 13.27 3.84 1.22
C LEU A 63 13.63 5.17 0.55
N LEU A 64 12.97 5.52 -0.55
CA LEU A 64 13.19 6.79 -1.23
C LEU A 64 12.85 7.98 -0.34
N TYR A 65 11.76 7.91 0.41
CA TYR A 65 11.37 8.95 1.35
C TYR A 65 12.47 9.24 2.39
N ARG A 66 13.19 8.22 2.83
CA ARG A 66 14.27 8.38 3.83
C ARG A 66 15.44 9.25 3.32
N VAL A 67 15.70 9.20 2.02
CA VAL A 67 16.83 9.95 1.41
C VAL A 67 16.37 11.18 0.65
N ASP A 68 15.09 11.27 0.33
CA ASP A 68 14.51 12.39 -0.38
C ASP A 68 13.04 12.57 0.02
N SER A 69 12.78 13.61 0.82
CA SER A 69 11.44 13.93 1.33
C SER A 69 10.45 14.39 0.25
N ALA A 70 10.89 14.55 -1.01
CA ALA A 70 9.98 14.78 -2.12
C ALA A 70 9.07 13.56 -2.40
N TRP A 71 9.51 12.36 -2.01
CA TRP A 71 8.69 11.16 -2.04
C TRP A 71 7.70 11.15 -0.88
N PRO A 72 6.49 10.56 -1.05
CA PRO A 72 5.51 10.51 0.02
C PRO A 72 5.93 9.55 1.14
N ASP A 73 5.55 9.89 2.35
CA ASP A 73 5.66 8.98 3.50
C ASP A 73 4.56 7.92 3.42
N LEU A 74 4.93 6.68 3.20
CA LEU A 74 4.02 5.53 3.15
C LEU A 74 4.14 4.63 4.37
N SER A 75 4.58 5.16 5.51
CA SER A 75 4.55 4.44 6.79
C SER A 75 3.11 4.08 7.18
N ASP A 76 2.95 3.12 8.06
CA ASP A 76 1.63 2.74 8.59
C ASP A 76 0.93 3.94 9.23
N GLU A 77 1.66 4.76 9.95
CA GLU A 77 1.14 5.96 10.58
C GLU A 77 0.62 6.97 9.56
N ALA A 78 1.44 7.29 8.55
CA ALA A 78 1.06 8.25 7.53
C ALA A 78 -0.14 7.78 6.70
N LEU A 79 -0.16 6.52 6.29
CA LEU A 79 -1.27 5.94 5.53
C LEU A 79 -2.54 5.85 6.35
N THR A 80 -2.45 5.54 7.64
CA THR A 80 -3.59 5.50 8.54
C THR A 80 -4.18 6.89 8.76
N THR A 81 -3.32 7.90 8.93
CA THR A 81 -3.74 9.29 9.11
C THR A 81 -4.46 9.84 7.88
N THR A 82 -4.04 9.43 6.68
CA THR A 82 -4.57 9.93 5.41
C THR A 82 -5.54 8.98 4.72
N LEU A 83 -6.09 8.01 5.43
CA LEU A 83 -7.00 6.99 4.87
C LEU A 83 -8.15 7.58 4.06
N GLU A 84 -8.77 8.64 4.54
CA GLU A 84 -9.89 9.29 3.85
C GLU A 84 -9.49 9.84 2.48
N GLN A 85 -8.24 10.25 2.36
CA GLN A 85 -7.73 10.91 1.16
C GLN A 85 -7.39 9.92 0.05
N TRP A 86 -6.66 8.85 0.40
CA TRP A 86 -6.16 7.93 -0.61
C TRP A 86 -7.04 6.69 -0.82
N LEU A 87 -7.75 6.24 0.21
CA LEU A 87 -8.60 5.05 0.15
C LEU A 87 -10.09 5.40 0.07
N GLY A 88 -10.54 6.40 0.82
CA GLY A 88 -11.95 6.78 0.91
C GLY A 88 -12.67 6.88 -0.42
N PRO A 89 -12.13 7.60 -1.43
CA PRO A 89 -12.78 7.75 -2.72
C PRO A 89 -13.04 6.43 -3.48
N PHE A 90 -12.31 5.37 -3.14
CA PHE A 90 -12.41 4.06 -3.79
C PHE A 90 -13.32 3.07 -3.07
N LEU A 91 -13.97 3.50 -1.98
CA LEU A 91 -14.85 2.65 -1.18
C LEU A 91 -16.33 2.76 -1.60
N ASN A 92 -16.63 3.45 -2.68
CA ASN A 92 -18.00 3.58 -3.19
C ASN A 92 -18.59 2.21 -3.52
N GLY A 93 -19.81 1.96 -3.01
CA GLY A 93 -20.50 0.70 -3.21
C GLY A 93 -20.12 -0.40 -2.22
N LEU A 94 -19.10 -0.23 -1.41
CA LEU A 94 -18.74 -1.17 -0.36
C LEU A 94 -19.59 -0.96 0.88
N THR A 95 -20.03 -2.05 1.49
CA THR A 95 -20.90 -2.05 2.68
C THR A 95 -20.35 -2.85 3.85
N SER A 96 -19.23 -3.57 3.65
CA SER A 96 -18.64 -4.41 4.68
C SER A 96 -17.12 -4.47 4.59
N LEU A 97 -16.48 -4.76 5.72
CA LEU A 97 -15.04 -5.02 5.77
C LEU A 97 -14.65 -6.27 4.96
N ALA A 98 -15.57 -7.24 4.85
CA ALA A 98 -15.33 -8.43 4.02
C ALA A 98 -15.18 -8.09 2.54
N GLN A 99 -15.95 -7.12 2.04
CA GLN A 99 -15.80 -6.61 0.67
C GLN A 99 -14.48 -5.85 0.48
N LEU A 100 -14.03 -5.17 1.52
CA LEU A 100 -12.75 -4.46 1.51
C LEU A 100 -11.57 -5.40 1.23
N ARG A 101 -11.64 -6.65 1.69
CA ARG A 101 -10.61 -7.67 1.44
C ARG A 101 -10.51 -8.10 -0.04
N ARG A 102 -11.49 -7.74 -0.85
CA ARG A 102 -11.51 -8.01 -2.30
C ARG A 102 -11.24 -6.78 -3.15
N LEU A 103 -10.97 -5.65 -2.50
CA LEU A 103 -10.68 -4.41 -3.20
C LEU A 103 -9.34 -4.53 -3.93
N ASP A 104 -9.30 -4.06 -5.17
CA ASP A 104 -8.03 -3.85 -5.85
C ASP A 104 -7.40 -2.56 -5.33
N LEU A 105 -6.26 -2.68 -4.66
CA LEU A 105 -5.54 -1.54 -4.11
C LEU A 105 -4.74 -0.75 -5.14
N GLN A 106 -4.65 -1.21 -6.38
CA GLN A 106 -3.79 -0.57 -7.38
C GLN A 106 -4.16 0.89 -7.60
N ALA A 107 -5.42 1.18 -7.87
CA ALA A 107 -5.87 2.55 -8.11
C ALA A 107 -5.72 3.47 -6.88
N PRO A 108 -6.12 3.06 -5.67
CA PRO A 108 -5.82 3.82 -4.45
C PRO A 108 -4.33 4.10 -4.26
N LEU A 109 -3.48 3.11 -4.45
CA LEU A 109 -2.02 3.26 -4.29
C LEU A 109 -1.43 4.20 -5.35
N ASP A 110 -1.87 4.08 -6.59
CA ASP A 110 -1.42 4.97 -7.68
C ASP A 110 -1.76 6.43 -7.40
N SER A 111 -2.84 6.70 -6.66
CA SER A 111 -3.21 8.05 -6.27
C SER A 111 -2.25 8.70 -5.27
N LEU A 112 -1.42 7.92 -4.59
CA LEU A 112 -0.42 8.41 -3.64
C LEU A 112 0.78 9.04 -4.32
N LEU A 113 1.02 8.75 -5.58
CA LEU A 113 2.13 9.30 -6.37
C LEU A 113 1.63 10.26 -7.44
N THR A 114 2.41 11.30 -7.69
CA THR A 114 2.22 12.12 -8.87
C THR A 114 2.56 11.33 -10.14
N TRP A 115 2.08 11.78 -11.29
CA TRP A 115 2.44 11.15 -12.57
C TRP A 115 3.95 11.11 -12.76
N GLN A 116 4.64 12.20 -12.44
CA GLN A 116 6.09 12.31 -12.55
C GLN A 116 6.80 11.29 -11.65
N GLN A 117 6.37 11.14 -10.40
CA GLN A 117 6.93 10.14 -9.48
C GLN A 117 6.73 8.72 -9.99
N ARG A 118 5.56 8.42 -10.56
CA ARG A 118 5.29 7.10 -11.16
C ARG A 118 6.24 6.80 -12.33
N GLN A 119 6.58 7.80 -13.13
CA GLN A 119 7.52 7.65 -14.24
C GLN A 119 8.97 7.49 -13.75
N GLU A 120 9.31 8.17 -12.67
CA GLU A 120 10.66 8.18 -12.13
C GLU A 120 10.99 6.94 -11.28
N LEU A 121 10.00 6.37 -10.60
CA LEU A 121 10.19 5.26 -9.68
C LEU A 121 11.00 4.08 -10.26
N PRO A 122 10.72 3.59 -11.48
CA PRO A 122 11.50 2.49 -12.07
C PRO A 122 12.98 2.83 -12.30
N ARG A 123 13.30 4.11 -12.44
CA ARG A 123 14.69 4.58 -12.66
C ARG A 123 15.46 4.67 -11.35
N VAL A 124 14.83 5.25 -10.32
CA VAL A 124 15.52 5.53 -9.05
C VAL A 124 15.49 4.35 -8.08
N ALA A 125 14.47 3.50 -8.16
CA ALA A 125 14.34 2.30 -7.35
C ALA A 125 13.78 1.14 -8.21
N PRO A 126 14.63 0.56 -9.09
CA PRO A 126 14.19 -0.48 -10.01
C PRO A 126 13.79 -1.77 -9.27
N THR A 127 12.92 -2.57 -9.89
CA THR A 127 12.54 -3.88 -9.35
C THR A 127 13.63 -4.92 -9.55
N HIS A 128 14.43 -4.77 -10.59
CA HIS A 128 15.53 -5.66 -10.97
C HIS A 128 16.76 -4.85 -11.35
N ILE A 129 17.92 -5.44 -11.14
CA ILE A 129 19.17 -4.90 -11.69
C ILE A 129 19.86 -5.96 -12.54
N THR A 130 20.61 -5.50 -13.53
CA THR A 130 21.44 -6.37 -14.37
C THR A 130 22.79 -6.54 -13.70
N VAL A 131 23.15 -7.77 -13.41
CA VAL A 131 24.45 -8.13 -12.82
C VAL A 131 25.49 -8.39 -13.93
N PRO A 132 26.81 -8.47 -13.61
CA PRO A 132 27.87 -8.64 -14.62
C PRO A 132 27.68 -9.84 -15.56
N SER A 133 27.04 -10.90 -15.10
CA SER A 133 26.72 -12.06 -15.95
C SER A 133 25.70 -11.76 -17.04
N GLY A 134 24.99 -10.64 -16.97
CA GLY A 134 23.88 -10.28 -17.85
C GLY A 134 22.50 -10.69 -17.33
N SER A 135 22.45 -11.39 -16.21
CA SER A 135 21.17 -11.77 -15.58
C SER A 135 20.46 -10.58 -14.98
N HIS A 136 19.12 -10.54 -15.11
CA HIS A 136 18.24 -9.60 -14.41
C HIS A 136 17.81 -10.21 -13.09
N VAL A 137 18.31 -9.66 -11.99
CA VAL A 137 18.04 -10.19 -10.65
C VAL A 137 17.13 -9.23 -9.89
N ARG A 138 16.08 -9.78 -9.29
CA ARG A 138 15.11 -9.00 -8.53
C ARG A 138 15.74 -8.46 -7.24
N LEU A 139 15.41 -7.21 -6.91
CA LEU A 139 15.72 -6.61 -5.63
C LEU A 139 14.59 -6.86 -4.63
N ASP A 140 14.93 -7.22 -3.41
CA ASP A 140 13.97 -7.32 -2.32
C ASP A 140 14.10 -6.08 -1.42
N TYR A 141 13.03 -5.28 -1.39
CA TYR A 141 12.99 -4.02 -0.65
C TYR A 141 12.43 -4.15 0.76
N GLU A 142 11.95 -5.33 1.14
CA GLU A 142 11.32 -5.55 2.45
C GLU A 142 12.31 -6.03 3.53
N GLN A 143 13.59 -6.16 3.20
CA GLN A 143 14.60 -6.74 4.10
C GLN A 143 15.24 -5.72 5.05
N GLY A 144 14.81 -4.49 5.08
CA GLY A 144 15.32 -3.49 6.01
C GLY A 144 15.68 -2.15 5.36
N GLU A 145 16.81 -1.59 5.76
CA GLU A 145 17.21 -0.24 5.34
C GLU A 145 17.83 -0.16 3.94
N SER A 146 18.19 -1.29 3.38
CA SER A 146 18.74 -1.40 2.03
C SER A 146 18.05 -2.52 1.26
N PRO A 147 17.84 -2.36 -0.05
CA PRO A 147 17.35 -3.46 -0.85
C PRO A 147 18.38 -4.59 -0.91
N VAL A 148 17.90 -5.81 -0.96
CA VAL A 148 18.75 -7.02 -0.99
C VAL A 148 18.78 -7.61 -2.37
N LEU A 149 19.99 -7.87 -2.86
CA LEU A 149 20.25 -8.60 -4.10
C LEU A 149 20.77 -10.00 -3.73
N ALA A 150 19.91 -11.01 -3.84
CA ALA A 150 20.29 -12.39 -3.64
C ALA A 150 20.78 -12.99 -4.96
N VAL A 151 22.07 -13.33 -5.03
CA VAL A 151 22.72 -13.68 -6.31
C VAL A 151 23.86 -14.65 -6.06
N ARG A 152 24.12 -15.52 -7.03
CA ARG A 152 25.26 -16.43 -6.96
C ARG A 152 26.56 -15.68 -7.20
N LEU A 153 27.65 -16.11 -6.54
CA LEU A 153 28.96 -15.46 -6.66
C LEU A 153 29.43 -15.34 -8.12
N GLN A 154 29.20 -16.37 -8.93
CA GLN A 154 29.63 -16.38 -10.34
C GLN A 154 28.99 -15.25 -11.16
N GLU A 155 27.78 -14.86 -10.80
CA GLU A 155 27.05 -13.80 -11.51
C GLU A 155 27.61 -12.40 -11.23
N MET A 156 28.38 -12.27 -10.13
CA MET A 156 29.01 -11.02 -9.69
C MET A 156 30.46 -10.87 -10.17
N PHE A 157 31.02 -11.85 -10.87
CA PHE A 157 32.39 -11.72 -11.37
C PHE A 157 32.53 -10.55 -12.32
N GLY A 158 33.53 -9.71 -12.07
CA GLY A 158 33.75 -8.46 -12.81
C GLY A 158 33.05 -7.24 -12.22
N CYS A 159 32.30 -7.42 -11.14
CA CYS A 159 31.70 -6.29 -10.42
C CYS A 159 32.81 -5.50 -9.72
N GLN A 160 32.99 -4.25 -10.12
CA GLN A 160 34.01 -3.38 -9.54
C GLN A 160 33.50 -2.56 -8.37
N ASP A 161 32.20 -2.19 -8.41
CA ASP A 161 31.58 -1.34 -7.43
C ASP A 161 30.37 -2.02 -6.79
N THR A 162 30.07 -1.68 -5.54
CA THR A 162 28.85 -2.11 -4.87
C THR A 162 27.63 -1.53 -5.58
N PRO A 163 26.65 -2.37 -5.98
CA PRO A 163 25.43 -1.84 -6.58
C PRO A 163 24.73 -0.84 -5.67
N SER A 164 24.13 0.18 -6.26
CA SER A 164 23.37 1.19 -5.54
C SER A 164 22.13 1.61 -6.34
N ILE A 165 21.18 2.22 -5.64
CA ILE A 165 19.99 2.83 -6.23
C ILE A 165 19.85 4.28 -5.80
N ALA A 166 18.82 4.97 -6.28
CA ALA A 166 18.54 6.38 -5.94
C ALA A 166 19.74 7.31 -6.21
N GLY A 167 20.39 7.12 -7.38
CA GLY A 167 21.54 7.94 -7.76
C GLY A 167 22.77 7.75 -6.83
N GLY A 168 22.94 6.55 -6.28
CA GLY A 168 24.04 6.23 -5.38
C GLY A 168 23.77 6.49 -3.90
N LYS A 169 22.60 7.02 -3.57
CA LYS A 169 22.26 7.37 -2.17
C LYS A 169 21.91 6.16 -1.30
N ILE A 170 21.45 5.07 -1.91
CA ILE A 170 21.06 3.85 -1.18
C ILE A 170 21.90 2.69 -1.70
N PRO A 171 22.78 2.10 -0.87
CA PRO A 171 23.54 0.92 -1.27
C PRO A 171 22.63 -0.31 -1.33
N VAL A 172 22.96 -1.22 -2.23
CA VAL A 172 22.28 -2.53 -2.32
C VAL A 172 23.07 -3.55 -1.52
N MET A 173 22.40 -4.26 -0.63
CA MET A 173 23.00 -5.35 0.13
C MET A 173 23.08 -6.59 -0.76
N VAL A 174 24.27 -7.10 -1.00
CA VAL A 174 24.47 -8.31 -1.80
C VAL A 174 24.49 -9.53 -0.88
N HIS A 175 23.55 -10.45 -1.09
CA HIS A 175 23.54 -11.75 -0.44
C HIS A 175 24.02 -12.80 -1.43
N LEU A 176 25.18 -13.39 -1.15
CA LEU A 176 25.73 -14.44 -1.99
C LEU A 176 25.06 -15.77 -1.68
N LEU A 177 24.50 -16.36 -2.71
CA LEU A 177 23.89 -17.70 -2.64
C LEU A 177 24.97 -18.76 -2.92
N SER A 178 24.92 -19.85 -2.16
CA SER A 178 25.77 -21.01 -2.36
C SER A 178 25.35 -21.85 -3.56
#